data_c6b7ec9e820d1993e63f53fa9d0ddbaf
#
_entry.id   c6b7ec9e820d1993e63f53fa9d0ddbaf
#
_cell.length_a   1.000
_cell.length_b   1.000
_cell.length_c   1.000
_cell.angle_alpha   90.00
_cell.angle_beta   90.00
_cell.angle_gamma   90.00
#
_symmetry.space_group_name_H-M   'P 1'
#
loop_
_entity.id
_entity.type
_entity.pdbx_description
1 polymer ?
#
loop_
_entity_poly.entity_id
_entity_poly.type
_entity_poly.pdbx_seq_one_letter_code
_entity_poly.pdbx_strand_id
1 'polypeptide(L)'
;MKLLHPRDWKPPVGYANGIAASGTIVFVAGQVGWDAAQVFRSEEIVPQFQQALENVIAVLAEAGGRPEHICRMTAYCCDKRAYLAARAELGRIWRRLMGRHYPAMSMIFVSDLLDSPGKIELEATAVIPTGQ
;
A
#
# COMPACT_ATOMS: atom_id res chain seq x y z
N MET A 1 15.55 -10.14 -1.12
CA MET A 1 15.16 -8.72 -1.15
C MET A 1 16.23 -7.89 -0.48
N LYS A 2 16.61 -6.79 -1.12
CA LYS A 2 17.64 -5.89 -0.60
C LYS A 2 17.08 -4.48 -0.55
N LEU A 3 17.19 -3.85 0.63
CA LEU A 3 16.83 -2.44 0.78
C LEU A 3 17.96 -1.58 0.24
N LEU A 4 17.61 -0.56 -0.53
CA LEU A 4 18.56 0.35 -1.16
C LEU A 4 18.47 1.71 -0.47
N HIS A 5 19.58 2.12 0.15
CA HIS A 5 19.65 3.38 0.87
C HIS A 5 21.06 3.96 0.72
N PRO A 6 21.23 5.09 0.03
CA PRO A 6 22.54 5.72 -0.05
C PRO A 6 23.06 6.04 1.35
N ARG A 7 24.35 5.74 1.59
CA ARG A 7 24.92 5.77 2.94
C ARG A 7 24.77 7.09 3.65
N ASP A 8 24.88 8.20 2.91
CA ASP A 8 24.87 9.54 3.52
C ASP A 8 23.47 10.17 3.59
N TRP A 9 22.46 9.45 3.15
CA TRP A 9 21.09 9.96 3.19
C TRP A 9 20.48 9.79 4.58
N LYS A 10 19.63 10.74 4.94
CA LYS A 10 18.84 10.62 6.16
C LYS A 10 17.95 9.39 6.05
N PRO A 11 17.82 8.58 7.14
CA PRO A 11 16.97 7.39 7.11
C PRO A 11 15.52 7.72 6.75
N PRO A 12 14.88 6.93 5.88
CA PRO A 12 13.47 7.14 5.55
C PRO A 12 12.57 6.70 6.70
N VAL A 13 11.40 7.32 6.80
CA VAL A 13 10.41 7.00 7.83
C VAL A 13 9.11 6.60 7.12
N GLY A 14 8.65 5.35 7.35
CA GLY A 14 7.42 4.85 6.79
C GLY A 14 7.49 4.41 5.33
N TYR A 15 8.70 4.30 4.78
CA TYR A 15 8.93 3.82 3.41
C TYR A 15 10.39 3.39 3.26
N ALA A 16 10.71 2.65 2.21
CA ALA A 16 12.07 2.38 1.78
C ALA A 16 12.37 3.28 0.58
N ASN A 17 13.61 3.74 0.45
CA ASN A 17 14.01 4.53 -0.73
C ASN A 17 14.02 3.69 -2.00
N GLY A 18 14.41 2.43 -1.89
CA GLY A 18 14.41 1.52 -3.01
C GLY A 18 14.50 0.08 -2.53
N ILE A 19 14.07 -0.84 -3.37
CA ILE A 19 14.14 -2.27 -3.10
C ILE A 19 14.59 -2.99 -4.37
N ALA A 20 15.57 -3.87 -4.22
CA ALA A 20 15.97 -4.79 -5.28
C ALA A 20 15.51 -6.21 -4.89
N ALA A 21 14.89 -6.91 -5.82
CA ALA A 21 14.38 -8.25 -5.57
C ALA A 21 14.36 -9.06 -6.85
N SER A 22 14.38 -10.37 -6.72
CA SER A 22 14.23 -11.28 -7.86
C SER A 22 13.26 -12.39 -7.50
N GLY A 23 12.51 -12.85 -8.48
CA GLY A 23 11.49 -13.87 -8.29
C GLY A 23 10.30 -13.66 -9.23
N THR A 24 9.13 -14.16 -8.83
CA THR A 24 7.91 -13.96 -9.59
C THR A 24 7.34 -12.57 -9.31
N ILE A 25 7.15 -11.80 -10.35
CA ILE A 25 6.60 -10.45 -10.24
C ILE A 25 5.08 -10.52 -10.26
N VAL A 26 4.44 -9.87 -9.28
CA VAL A 26 2.98 -9.78 -9.18
C VAL A 26 2.57 -8.32 -9.23
N PHE A 27 1.72 -7.99 -10.19
CA PHE A 27 1.17 -6.64 -10.32
C PHE A 27 -0.23 -6.61 -9.72
N VAL A 28 -0.44 -5.77 -8.72
CA VAL A 28 -1.74 -5.58 -8.08
C VAL A 28 -2.31 -4.26 -8.55
N ALA A 29 -3.46 -4.33 -9.21
CA ALA A 29 -4.14 -3.13 -9.69
C ALA A 29 -4.56 -2.22 -8.53
N GLY A 30 -4.82 -0.96 -8.83
CA GLY A 30 -5.30 -0.01 -7.83
C GLY A 30 -6.52 -0.55 -7.10
N GLN A 31 -6.45 -0.57 -5.77
CA GLN A 31 -7.53 -1.02 -4.90
C GLN A 31 -8.05 0.18 -4.12
N VAL A 32 -9.34 0.42 -4.23
CA VAL A 32 -10.03 1.42 -3.40
C VAL A 32 -10.62 0.74 -2.17
N GLY A 33 -11.20 1.53 -1.28
CA GLY A 33 -11.70 1.03 0.00
C GLY A 33 -13.09 0.40 -0.06
N TRP A 34 -13.38 -0.39 -1.10
CA TRP A 34 -14.63 -1.13 -1.18
C TRP A 34 -14.43 -2.61 -0.87
N ASP A 35 -15.53 -3.30 -0.51
CA ASP A 35 -15.49 -4.71 -0.18
C ASP A 35 -15.52 -5.61 -1.43
N ALA A 36 -15.60 -6.92 -1.22
CA ALA A 36 -15.58 -7.90 -2.31
C ALA A 36 -16.76 -7.71 -3.30
N ALA A 37 -17.83 -7.06 -2.89
CA ALA A 37 -18.97 -6.76 -3.75
C ALA A 37 -18.87 -5.36 -4.39
N GLN A 38 -17.72 -4.70 -4.25
CA GLN A 38 -17.48 -3.34 -4.73
C GLN A 38 -18.42 -2.32 -4.08
N VAL A 39 -18.68 -2.50 -2.79
CA VAL A 39 -19.50 -1.59 -2.01
C VAL A 39 -18.65 -0.88 -0.97
N PHE A 40 -18.67 0.46 -1.00
CA PHE A 40 -18.02 1.25 0.04
C PHE A 40 -18.87 1.20 1.30
N ARG A 41 -18.30 0.67 2.39
CA ARG A 41 -18.97 0.59 3.68
C ARG A 41 -18.79 1.85 4.50
N SER A 42 -17.88 2.73 4.09
CA SER A 42 -17.61 3.99 4.78
C SER A 42 -17.11 5.03 3.79
N GLU A 43 -17.40 6.30 4.06
CA GLU A 43 -16.83 7.42 3.32
C GLU A 43 -15.62 8.01 4.04
N GLU A 44 -15.26 7.46 5.22
CA GLU A 44 -14.13 7.93 6.00
C GLU A 44 -12.81 7.32 5.50
N ILE A 45 -11.75 8.12 5.56
CA ILE A 45 -10.45 7.70 5.01
C ILE A 45 -9.85 6.50 5.74
N VAL A 46 -10.01 6.44 7.07
CA VAL A 46 -9.38 5.38 7.86
C VAL A 46 -9.93 4.00 7.52
N PRO A 47 -11.27 3.77 7.55
CA PRO A 47 -11.83 2.48 7.11
C PRO A 47 -11.55 2.19 5.64
N GLN A 48 -11.54 3.20 4.77
CA GLN A 48 -11.23 3.00 3.36
C GLN A 48 -9.79 2.55 3.16
N PHE A 49 -8.85 3.17 3.87
CA PHE A 49 -7.44 2.78 3.79
C PHE A 49 -7.26 1.32 4.24
N GLN A 50 -7.85 0.95 5.36
CA GLN A 50 -7.76 -0.42 5.85
C GLN A 50 -8.30 -1.42 4.83
N GLN A 51 -9.48 -1.15 4.28
CA GLN A 51 -10.09 -2.02 3.28
C GLN A 51 -9.24 -2.10 2.01
N ALA A 52 -8.73 -0.98 1.53
CA ALA A 52 -7.89 -0.96 0.34
C ALA A 52 -6.62 -1.79 0.55
N LEU A 53 -5.98 -1.66 1.71
CA LEU A 53 -4.78 -2.42 2.02
C LEU A 53 -5.08 -3.92 2.16
N GLU A 54 -6.19 -4.27 2.81
CA GLU A 54 -6.64 -5.65 2.88
C GLU A 54 -6.90 -6.22 1.50
N ASN A 55 -7.47 -5.42 0.59
CA ASN A 55 -7.72 -5.84 -0.79
C ASN A 55 -6.41 -6.13 -1.52
N VAL A 56 -5.40 -5.27 -1.38
CA VAL A 56 -4.08 -5.49 -1.97
C VAL A 56 -3.50 -6.82 -1.47
N ILE A 57 -3.57 -7.05 -0.17
CA ILE A 57 -3.05 -8.28 0.44
C ILE A 57 -3.81 -9.50 -0.05
N ALA A 58 -5.13 -9.40 -0.18
CA ALA A 58 -5.97 -10.50 -0.66
C ALA A 58 -5.64 -10.89 -2.12
N VAL A 59 -5.45 -9.89 -2.99
CA VAL A 59 -5.07 -10.16 -4.38
C VAL A 59 -3.69 -10.82 -4.43
N LEU A 60 -2.74 -10.30 -3.69
CA LEU A 60 -1.39 -10.86 -3.63
C LEU A 60 -1.40 -12.31 -3.14
N ALA A 61 -2.27 -12.62 -2.19
CA ALA A 61 -2.39 -13.98 -1.63
C ALA A 61 -2.80 -15.01 -2.69
N GLU A 62 -3.51 -14.60 -3.75
CA GLU A 62 -3.88 -15.50 -4.84
C GLU A 62 -2.65 -16.05 -5.56
N ALA A 63 -1.54 -15.33 -5.54
CA ALA A 63 -0.27 -15.79 -6.10
C ALA A 63 0.63 -16.46 -5.05
N GLY A 64 0.13 -16.66 -3.84
CA GLY A 64 0.92 -17.20 -2.74
C GLY A 64 1.83 -16.17 -2.08
N GLY A 65 1.63 -14.88 -2.36
CA GLY A 65 2.45 -13.82 -1.79
C GLY A 65 1.95 -13.34 -0.44
N ARG A 66 2.84 -12.68 0.28
CA ARG A 66 2.59 -12.11 1.60
C ARG A 66 2.98 -10.63 1.62
N PRO A 67 2.53 -9.87 2.61
CA PRO A 67 2.85 -8.43 2.67
C PRO A 67 4.33 -8.10 2.53
N GLU A 68 5.22 -8.89 3.11
CA GLU A 68 6.65 -8.63 3.01
C GLU A 68 7.23 -8.80 1.59
N HIS A 69 6.45 -9.36 0.66
CA HIS A 69 6.87 -9.46 -0.74
C HIS A 69 6.57 -8.20 -1.55
N ILE A 70 5.81 -7.26 -1.00
CA ILE A 70 5.50 -6.01 -1.71
C ILE A 70 6.77 -5.17 -1.78
N CYS A 71 7.19 -4.86 -3.00
CA CYS A 71 8.41 -4.08 -3.25
C CYS A 71 8.11 -2.62 -3.55
N ARG A 72 6.97 -2.35 -4.17
CA ARG A 72 6.56 -0.99 -4.50
C ARG A 72 5.06 -0.83 -4.25
N MET A 73 4.71 0.32 -3.68
CA MET A 73 3.32 0.73 -3.53
C MET A 73 3.20 2.21 -3.87
N THR A 74 2.17 2.55 -4.64
CA THR A 74 1.79 3.94 -4.83
C THR A 74 0.41 4.13 -4.22
N ALA A 75 0.28 5.14 -3.38
CA ALA A 75 -0.98 5.52 -2.78
C ALA A 75 -1.44 6.82 -3.42
N TYR A 76 -2.68 6.83 -3.89
CA TYR A 76 -3.33 8.02 -4.44
C TYR A 76 -4.44 8.44 -3.48
N CYS A 77 -4.47 9.71 -3.13
CA CYS A 77 -5.45 10.23 -2.18
C CYS A 77 -6.02 11.54 -2.71
N CYS A 78 -7.34 11.69 -2.66
CA CYS A 78 -8.01 12.91 -3.10
C CYS A 78 -8.52 13.76 -1.94
N ASP A 79 -8.08 13.47 -0.71
CA ASP A 79 -8.43 14.26 0.48
C ASP A 79 -7.20 14.40 1.38
N LYS A 80 -6.34 15.37 1.01
CA LYS A 80 -5.08 15.57 1.73
C LYS A 80 -5.28 15.93 3.20
N ARG A 81 -6.29 16.74 3.49
CA ARG A 81 -6.56 17.16 4.87
C ARG A 81 -6.93 15.95 5.73
N ALA A 82 -7.83 15.10 5.26
CA ALA A 82 -8.24 13.90 5.97
C ALA A 82 -7.05 12.95 6.18
N TYR A 83 -6.21 12.78 5.14
CA TYR A 83 -5.02 11.95 5.24
C TYR A 83 -4.07 12.45 6.33
N LEU A 84 -3.74 13.74 6.30
CA LEU A 84 -2.80 14.31 7.27
C LEU A 84 -3.34 14.22 8.70
N ALA A 85 -4.64 14.42 8.89
CA ALA A 85 -5.28 14.32 10.21
C ALA A 85 -5.29 12.88 10.76
N ALA A 86 -5.25 11.88 9.88
CA ALA A 86 -5.39 10.47 10.26
C ALA A 86 -4.06 9.71 10.30
N ARG A 87 -2.92 10.37 10.11
CA ARG A 87 -1.63 9.69 9.92
C ARG A 87 -1.29 8.70 11.03
N ALA A 88 -1.58 9.03 12.28
CA ALA A 88 -1.27 8.13 13.39
C ALA A 88 -2.10 6.84 13.32
N GLU A 89 -3.39 6.96 13.00
CA GLU A 89 -4.27 5.79 12.86
C GLU A 89 -3.88 4.95 11.64
N LEU A 90 -3.57 5.60 10.53
CA LEU A 90 -3.13 4.90 9.32
C LEU A 90 -1.84 4.13 9.58
N GLY A 91 -0.93 4.70 10.36
CA GLY A 91 0.30 4.02 10.76
C GLY A 91 0.05 2.78 11.62
N ARG A 92 -0.94 2.83 12.52
CA ARG A 92 -1.31 1.66 13.32
C ARG A 92 -1.89 0.55 12.47
N ILE A 93 -2.76 0.90 11.51
CA ILE A 93 -3.33 -0.08 10.56
C ILE A 93 -2.22 -0.70 9.72
N TRP A 94 -1.30 0.12 9.23
CA TRP A 94 -0.15 -0.36 8.45
C TRP A 94 0.63 -1.41 9.25
N ARG A 95 1.02 -1.10 10.48
CA ARG A 95 1.80 -2.03 11.30
C ARG A 95 1.05 -3.32 11.59
N ARG A 96 -0.27 -3.25 11.75
CA ARG A 96 -1.08 -4.44 12.00
C ARG A 96 -1.13 -5.35 10.77
N LEU A 97 -1.25 -4.79 9.57
CA LEU A 97 -1.41 -5.56 8.33
C LEU A 97 -0.08 -5.89 7.65
N MET A 98 0.87 -4.97 7.70
CA MET A 98 2.15 -5.10 6.99
C MET A 98 3.32 -5.44 7.93
N GLY A 99 3.11 -5.36 9.22
CA GLY A 99 4.19 -5.54 10.19
C GLY A 99 5.21 -4.42 10.09
N ARG A 100 6.48 -4.79 10.12
CA ARG A 100 7.60 -3.82 10.03
C ARG A 100 8.09 -3.63 8.61
N HIS A 101 7.34 -4.12 7.64
CA HIS A 101 7.73 -4.01 6.24
C HIS A 101 7.24 -2.71 5.63
N TYR A 102 8.16 -1.95 5.03
CA TYR A 102 7.87 -0.72 4.31
C TYR A 102 8.45 -0.84 2.91
N PRO A 103 7.60 -0.90 1.87
CA PRO A 103 8.09 -0.96 0.49
C PRO A 103 8.61 0.39 0.01
N ALA A 104 9.22 0.40 -1.16
CA ALA A 104 9.46 1.64 -1.90
C ALA A 104 8.09 2.24 -2.20
N MET A 105 7.77 3.37 -1.58
CA MET A 105 6.40 3.88 -1.58
C MET A 105 6.36 5.37 -1.87
N SER A 106 5.35 5.78 -2.62
CA SER A 106 5.02 7.18 -2.86
C SER A 106 3.58 7.44 -2.48
N MET A 107 3.33 8.58 -1.84
CA MET A 107 1.99 9.09 -1.58
C MET A 107 1.76 10.26 -2.52
N ILE A 108 0.72 10.17 -3.35
CA ILE A 108 0.39 11.18 -4.36
C ILE A 108 -1.01 11.72 -4.07
N PHE A 109 -1.14 13.02 -3.98
CA PHE A 109 -2.46 13.64 -3.86
C PHE A 109 -2.96 14.01 -5.25
N VAL A 110 -4.19 13.61 -5.54
CA VAL A 110 -4.84 13.80 -6.83
C VAL A 110 -6.16 14.56 -6.64
N SER A 111 -6.70 15.10 -7.73
CA SER A 111 -7.94 15.87 -7.64
C SER A 111 -9.16 14.99 -7.40
N ASP A 112 -9.17 13.76 -7.92
CA ASP A 112 -10.28 12.83 -7.75
C ASP A 112 -9.85 11.41 -8.08
N LEU A 113 -10.66 10.44 -7.68
CA LEU A 113 -10.50 9.03 -8.04
C LEU A 113 -11.67 8.61 -8.93
N LEU A 114 -11.47 7.52 -9.68
CA LEU A 114 -12.51 7.04 -10.59
C LEU A 114 -13.80 6.65 -9.85
N ASP A 115 -13.66 5.99 -8.71
CA ASP A 115 -14.81 5.43 -8.00
C ASP A 115 -15.15 6.28 -6.78
N SER A 116 -16.27 7.00 -6.85
CA SER A 116 -16.80 7.78 -5.75
C SER A 116 -17.60 6.84 -4.81
N PRO A 117 -17.51 6.97 -3.48
CA PRO A 117 -16.85 8.04 -2.71
C PRO A 117 -15.40 7.71 -2.28
N GLY A 118 -14.65 7.01 -3.12
CA GLY A 118 -13.28 6.64 -2.79
C GLY A 118 -12.40 7.85 -2.51
N LYS A 119 -11.66 7.79 -1.41
CA LYS A 119 -10.71 8.82 -0.99
C LYS A 119 -9.27 8.39 -1.14
N ILE A 120 -9.02 7.08 -1.18
CA ILE A 120 -7.69 6.54 -1.28
C ILE A 120 -7.68 5.30 -2.18
N GLU A 121 -6.61 5.17 -2.95
CA GLU A 121 -6.40 4.03 -3.83
C GLU A 121 -4.95 3.57 -3.69
N LEU A 122 -4.74 2.27 -3.55
CA LEU A 122 -3.42 1.67 -3.37
C LEU A 122 -3.14 0.71 -4.52
N GLU A 123 -2.00 0.86 -5.18
CA GLU A 123 -1.52 -0.12 -6.15
C GLU A 123 -0.16 -0.65 -5.71
N ALA A 124 0.16 -1.87 -6.07
CA ALA A 124 1.39 -2.50 -5.59
C ALA A 124 2.02 -3.41 -6.63
N THR A 125 3.33 -3.54 -6.53
CA THR A 125 4.09 -4.57 -7.23
C THR A 125 4.84 -5.37 -6.19
N ALA A 126 4.70 -6.68 -6.25
CA ALA A 126 5.38 -7.60 -5.34
C ALA A 126 6.32 -8.51 -6.11
N VAL A 127 7.32 -9.03 -5.43
CA VAL A 127 8.23 -10.04 -6.00
C VAL A 127 8.29 -11.18 -5.00
N ILE A 128 7.79 -12.34 -5.42
CA ILE A 128 7.77 -13.54 -4.58
C ILE A 128 9.03 -14.34 -4.91
N PRO A 129 9.89 -14.60 -3.91
CA PRO A 129 11.10 -15.38 -4.16
C PRO A 129 10.74 -16.77 -4.72
N THR A 130 11.50 -17.22 -5.73
CA THR A 130 11.34 -18.55 -6.29
C THR A 130 12.32 -19.52 -5.63
N GLY A 131 11.98 -20.80 -5.64
CA GLY A 131 12.86 -21.83 -5.06
C GLY A 131 12.73 -22.01 -3.56
N GLN A 132 11.66 -21.50 -2.96
CA GLN A 132 11.41 -21.65 -1.54
C GLN A 132 10.18 -22.47 -1.26
#